data_be0b4c39b041c24079ceab1dcc0e531e
#
_entry.id   be0b4c39b041c24079ceab1dcc0e531e
#
_cell.length_a   1.000
_cell.length_b   1.000
_cell.length_c   1.000
_cell.angle_alpha   90.00
_cell.angle_beta   90.00
_cell.angle_gamma   90.00
#
_symmetry.space_group_name_H-M   'P 1'
#
loop_
_entity.id
_entity.type
_entity.pdbx_description
1 polymer ?
#
loop_
_entity_poly.entity_id
_entity_poly.type
_entity_poly.pdbx_seq_one_letter_code
_entity_poly.pdbx_strand_id
1 'polypeptide(L)'
;REQFRVGLVRVERAVKERLGVAESEGLMPQDLVNAKPVAAAMKEFFGSSQLSQFMDQNNPLSEITHKRRVSALGPGGLTRERAGFEVRDVHPTHYGRVCPIETPEGPNIGLINSLASYARTNDYGFIETPYRKVIDGRVTSEIEYLSAINESQFVIAQASASIDEKGNFKIGNDFVINQQTGTVTGASFNKSIQATLTPLIIALGQ
;
A
#
# COMPACT_ATOMS: atom_id res chain seq x y z
N ARG A 1 3.01 -10.96 10.86
CA ARG A 1 2.15 -12.15 10.65
C ARG A 1 2.97 -13.31 10.10
N GLU A 2 3.75 -13.15 9.03
CA GLU A 2 4.51 -14.25 8.39
C GLU A 2 5.52 -14.89 9.34
N GLN A 3 6.31 -14.14 10.08
CA GLN A 3 7.29 -14.69 11.02
C GLN A 3 6.62 -15.46 12.18
N PHE A 4 5.49 -15.00 12.64
CA PHE A 4 4.70 -15.73 13.63
C PHE A 4 4.20 -17.06 13.07
N ARG A 5 3.73 -17.07 11.81
CA ARG A 5 3.34 -18.29 11.10
C ARG A 5 4.49 -19.28 10.98
N VAL A 6 5.68 -18.81 10.60
CA VAL A 6 6.89 -19.64 10.57
C VAL A 6 7.16 -20.28 11.95
N GLY A 7 7.03 -19.51 13.03
CA GLY A 7 7.15 -20.01 14.39
C GLY A 7 6.13 -21.10 14.71
N LEU A 8 4.87 -20.92 14.32
CA LEU A 8 3.80 -21.91 14.51
C LEU A 8 4.04 -23.20 13.73
N VAL A 9 4.52 -23.12 12.48
CA VAL A 9 4.88 -24.29 11.67
C VAL A 9 6.02 -25.08 12.33
N ARG A 10 7.00 -24.40 12.91
CA ARG A 10 8.07 -25.05 13.69
C ARG A 10 7.51 -25.77 14.95
N VAL A 11 6.54 -25.18 15.63
CA VAL A 11 5.85 -25.82 16.77
C VAL A 11 5.05 -27.03 16.32
N GLU A 12 4.27 -26.92 15.25
CA GLU A 12 3.50 -28.02 14.69
C GLU A 12 4.39 -29.22 14.36
N ARG A 13 5.51 -28.96 13.68
CA ARG A 13 6.49 -30.02 13.35
C ARG A 13 7.04 -30.69 14.61
N ALA A 14 7.44 -29.93 15.62
CA ALA A 14 7.96 -30.47 16.87
C ALA A 14 6.91 -31.30 17.62
N VAL A 15 5.63 -30.90 17.61
CA VAL A 15 4.53 -31.66 18.20
C VAL A 15 4.33 -32.98 17.44
N LYS A 16 4.32 -32.97 16.10
CA LYS A 16 4.21 -34.19 15.29
C LYS A 16 5.34 -35.17 15.56
N GLU A 17 6.58 -34.69 15.66
CA GLU A 17 7.75 -35.51 15.97
C GLU A 17 7.62 -36.15 17.37
N ARG A 18 7.16 -35.40 18.38
CA ARG A 18 6.97 -35.93 19.74
C ARG A 18 5.86 -36.97 19.81
N LEU A 19 4.74 -36.73 19.14
CA LEU A 19 3.63 -37.69 19.07
C LEU A 19 4.00 -38.98 18.36
N GLY A 20 4.95 -38.95 17.41
CA GLY A 20 5.44 -40.13 16.71
C GLY A 20 6.40 -40.99 17.52
N VAL A 21 7.05 -40.43 18.55
CA VAL A 21 8.07 -41.11 19.38
C VAL A 21 7.55 -41.51 20.74
N ALA A 22 6.57 -40.80 21.30
CA ALA A 22 6.07 -41.02 22.65
C ALA A 22 4.90 -42.03 22.66
N GLU A 23 4.92 -42.96 23.63
CA GLU A 23 3.70 -43.69 24.01
C GLU A 23 2.67 -42.64 24.47
N SER A 24 1.53 -42.56 23.75
CA SER A 24 0.54 -41.50 23.91
C SER A 24 -0.27 -41.52 25.20
N GLU A 25 -0.06 -42.49 26.05
CA GLU A 25 -0.77 -42.60 27.32
C GLU A 25 -0.19 -41.65 28.38
N GLY A 26 -0.99 -40.65 28.78
CA GLY A 26 -0.68 -39.71 29.85
C GLY A 26 -0.07 -38.36 29.45
N LEU A 27 0.13 -38.08 28.17
CA LEU A 27 0.66 -36.78 27.71
C LEU A 27 -0.40 -35.68 27.78
N MET A 28 -0.06 -34.60 28.47
CA MET A 28 -0.89 -33.38 28.48
C MET A 28 -0.50 -32.47 27.34
N PRO A 29 -1.41 -31.68 26.76
CA PRO A 29 -1.10 -30.71 25.69
C PRO A 29 0.04 -29.73 26.05
N GLN A 30 0.19 -29.41 27.34
CA GLN A 30 1.25 -28.54 27.85
C GLN A 30 2.65 -29.15 27.71
N ASP A 31 2.75 -30.48 27.73
CA ASP A 31 4.03 -31.19 27.57
C ASP A 31 4.47 -31.22 26.09
N LEU A 32 3.52 -31.15 25.19
CA LEU A 32 3.75 -31.19 23.73
C LEU A 32 4.06 -29.83 23.15
N VAL A 33 3.33 -28.79 23.58
CA VAL A 33 3.44 -27.44 23.05
C VAL A 33 4.58 -26.66 23.68
N ASN A 34 5.50 -26.15 22.86
CA ASN A 34 6.61 -25.32 23.31
C ASN A 34 6.57 -23.96 22.60
N ALA A 35 6.59 -22.88 23.35
CA ALA A 35 6.61 -21.52 22.84
C ALA A 35 7.98 -21.05 22.29
N LYS A 36 9.07 -21.76 22.63
CA LYS A 36 10.43 -21.37 22.23
C LYS A 36 10.63 -21.18 20.73
N PRO A 37 10.11 -22.04 19.82
CA PRO A 37 10.25 -21.82 18.38
C PRO A 37 9.58 -20.55 17.87
N VAL A 38 8.44 -20.15 18.44
CA VAL A 38 7.77 -18.88 18.10
C VAL A 38 8.60 -17.71 18.61
N ALA A 39 9.05 -17.76 19.85
CA ALA A 39 9.90 -16.71 20.43
C ALA A 39 11.22 -16.57 19.64
N ALA A 40 11.83 -17.68 19.21
CA ALA A 40 13.04 -17.67 18.40
C ALA A 40 12.80 -17.02 17.02
N ALA A 41 11.69 -17.35 16.32
CA ALA A 41 11.34 -16.76 15.04
C ALA A 41 11.09 -15.26 15.14
N MET A 42 10.42 -14.82 16.22
CA MET A 42 10.19 -13.38 16.47
C MET A 42 11.50 -12.65 16.78
N LYS A 43 12.37 -13.24 17.60
CA LYS A 43 13.68 -12.65 17.92
C LYS A 43 14.58 -12.56 16.69
N GLU A 44 14.57 -13.58 15.84
CA GLU A 44 15.29 -13.60 14.57
C GLU A 44 14.82 -12.44 13.66
N PHE A 45 13.51 -12.24 13.54
CA PHE A 45 12.96 -11.14 12.75
C PHE A 45 13.40 -9.77 13.28
N PHE A 46 13.19 -9.49 14.57
CA PHE A 46 13.54 -8.19 15.14
C PHE A 46 15.04 -7.92 15.21
N GLY A 47 15.87 -8.96 15.29
CA GLY A 47 17.32 -8.81 15.39
C GLY A 47 18.09 -8.78 14.07
N SER A 48 17.55 -9.40 13.02
CA SER A 48 18.31 -9.58 11.76
C SER A 48 17.56 -9.19 10.48
N SER A 49 16.28 -8.87 10.56
CA SER A 49 15.53 -8.45 9.36
C SER A 49 15.93 -7.04 8.93
N GLN A 50 16.13 -6.85 7.63
CA GLN A 50 16.38 -5.53 7.03
C GLN A 50 15.21 -4.55 7.23
N LEU A 51 13.98 -5.07 7.38
CA LEU A 51 12.77 -4.26 7.58
C LEU A 51 12.56 -3.87 9.05
N SER A 52 13.23 -4.55 9.99
CA SER A 52 13.25 -4.18 11.39
C SER A 52 14.39 -3.17 11.60
N GLN A 53 14.04 -1.92 11.86
CA GLN A 53 14.97 -0.81 11.95
C GLN A 53 14.84 -0.08 13.28
N PHE A 54 15.89 0.60 13.68
CA PHE A 54 15.83 1.56 14.78
C PHE A 54 14.85 2.66 14.40
N MET A 55 13.88 2.94 15.28
CA MET A 55 12.89 3.98 15.02
C MET A 55 13.52 5.36 15.07
N ASP A 56 13.25 6.18 14.05
CA ASP A 56 13.58 7.58 14.06
C ASP A 56 12.65 8.32 15.05
N GLN A 57 13.19 8.81 16.13
CA GLN A 57 12.46 9.27 17.32
C GLN A 57 12.81 10.70 17.71
N ASN A 58 13.12 11.56 16.73
CA ASN A 58 13.44 12.97 16.96
C ASN A 58 12.23 13.78 17.43
N ASN A 59 11.06 13.50 16.83
CA ASN A 59 9.78 14.09 17.17
C ASN A 59 8.62 13.14 16.80
N PRO A 60 7.38 13.38 17.24
CA PRO A 60 6.26 12.49 16.94
C PRO A 60 6.00 12.29 15.45
N LEU A 61 6.23 13.31 14.63
CA LEU A 61 6.04 13.24 13.18
C LEU A 61 7.07 12.32 12.52
N SER A 62 8.33 12.35 12.94
CA SER A 62 9.38 11.47 12.41
C SER A 62 9.09 10.00 12.71
N GLU A 63 8.51 9.69 13.86
CA GLU A 63 8.08 8.35 14.22
C GLU A 63 6.98 7.84 13.27
N ILE A 64 5.97 8.67 13.01
CA ILE A 64 4.86 8.33 12.11
C ILE A 64 5.37 8.14 10.69
N THR A 65 6.20 9.04 10.20
CA THR A 65 6.80 8.97 8.86
C THR A 65 7.61 7.70 8.68
N HIS A 66 8.41 7.33 9.68
CA HIS A 66 9.19 6.09 9.64
C HIS A 66 8.29 4.84 9.58
N LYS A 67 7.19 4.81 10.35
CA LYS A 67 6.23 3.69 10.37
C LYS A 67 5.43 3.58 9.06
N ARG A 68 5.28 4.65 8.31
CA ARG A 68 4.57 4.71 7.02
C ARG A 68 5.50 4.55 5.80
N ARG A 69 6.76 4.21 6.02
CA ARG A 69 7.73 4.00 4.96
C ARG A 69 7.45 2.72 4.19
N VAL A 70 7.56 2.79 2.86
CA VAL A 70 7.40 1.66 1.96
C VAL A 70 8.73 1.41 1.27
N SER A 71 9.25 0.19 1.36
CA SER A 71 10.54 -0.20 0.78
C SER A 71 10.35 -1.29 -0.27
N ALA A 72 11.00 -1.12 -1.42
CA ALA A 72 11.09 -2.16 -2.44
C ALA A 72 12.20 -3.20 -2.13
N LEU A 73 13.01 -2.95 -1.10
CA LEU A 73 14.10 -3.80 -0.65
C LEU A 73 13.62 -4.86 0.34
N GLY A 74 14.44 -5.85 0.58
CA GLY A 74 14.20 -6.88 1.59
C GLY A 74 13.84 -8.25 1.01
N PRO A 75 13.43 -9.21 1.85
CA PRO A 75 13.08 -10.57 1.43
C PRO A 75 11.94 -10.56 0.42
N GLY A 76 12.18 -11.16 -0.76
CA GLY A 76 11.22 -11.19 -1.87
C GLY A 76 11.15 -9.91 -2.69
N GLY A 77 11.92 -8.88 -2.34
CA GLY A 77 12.00 -7.62 -3.06
C GLY A 77 13.23 -7.52 -3.97
N LEU A 78 13.55 -6.27 -4.34
CA LEU A 78 14.69 -5.94 -5.20
C LEU A 78 15.97 -5.80 -4.39
N THR A 79 17.12 -5.94 -5.07
CA THR A 79 18.43 -5.50 -4.57
C THR A 79 18.79 -4.18 -5.24
N ARG A 80 19.59 -3.35 -4.57
CA ARG A 80 20.01 -2.03 -5.08
C ARG A 80 20.67 -2.12 -6.46
N GLU A 81 21.49 -3.14 -6.65
CA GLU A 81 22.28 -3.36 -7.87
C GLU A 81 21.41 -3.81 -9.04
N ARG A 82 20.30 -4.51 -8.78
CA ARG A 82 19.37 -5.00 -9.79
C ARG A 82 18.24 -4.04 -10.11
N ALA A 83 18.09 -2.96 -9.33
CA ALA A 83 17.05 -1.98 -9.54
C ALA A 83 17.46 -1.01 -10.66
N GLY A 84 16.85 -1.14 -11.82
CA GLY A 84 16.98 -0.21 -12.94
C GLY A 84 16.20 1.08 -12.73
N PHE A 85 16.23 1.98 -13.71
CA PHE A 85 15.50 3.26 -13.66
C PHE A 85 13.99 3.06 -13.61
N GLU A 86 13.45 2.08 -14.31
CA GLU A 86 12.00 1.84 -14.41
C GLU A 86 11.32 1.66 -13.03
N VAL A 87 11.98 0.95 -12.11
CA VAL A 87 11.43 0.70 -10.77
C VAL A 87 11.66 1.87 -9.79
N ARG A 88 12.50 2.84 -10.17
CA ARG A 88 12.79 4.03 -9.38
C ARG A 88 11.99 5.25 -9.81
N ASP A 89 11.42 5.21 -11.00
CA ASP A 89 10.63 6.30 -11.55
C ASP A 89 9.24 6.39 -10.92
N VAL A 90 8.66 7.57 -11.00
CA VAL A 90 7.28 7.81 -10.58
C VAL A 90 6.34 7.28 -11.66
N HIS A 91 5.40 6.43 -11.25
CA HIS A 91 4.39 5.86 -12.14
C HIS A 91 3.02 6.53 -11.87
N PRO A 92 2.14 6.69 -12.85
CA PRO A 92 0.80 7.27 -12.65
C PRO A 92 -0.03 6.56 -11.57
N THR A 93 0.16 5.26 -11.39
CA THR A 93 -0.51 4.48 -10.33
C THR A 93 -0.06 4.84 -8.90
N HIS A 94 1.01 5.62 -8.75
CA HIS A 94 1.44 6.15 -7.46
C HIS A 94 0.50 7.24 -6.91
N TYR A 95 -0.32 7.83 -7.77
CA TYR A 95 -1.24 8.89 -7.36
C TYR A 95 -2.16 8.44 -6.23
N GLY A 96 -2.19 9.22 -5.15
CA GLY A 96 -2.93 8.91 -3.93
C GLY A 96 -2.40 7.73 -3.09
N ARG A 97 -1.37 7.00 -3.52
CA ARG A 97 -0.80 5.82 -2.85
C ARG A 97 0.57 6.05 -2.28
N VAL A 98 1.46 6.60 -3.10
CA VAL A 98 2.86 6.81 -2.75
C VAL A 98 3.25 8.24 -3.06
N CYS A 99 3.93 8.92 -2.12
CA CYS A 99 4.42 10.27 -2.34
C CYS A 99 5.45 10.29 -3.49
N PRO A 100 5.28 11.14 -4.52
CA PRO A 100 6.19 11.17 -5.66
C PRO A 100 7.51 11.88 -5.38
N ILE A 101 7.62 12.60 -4.28
CA ILE A 101 8.80 13.44 -3.98
C ILE A 101 9.57 12.97 -2.75
N GLU A 102 8.94 12.30 -1.78
CA GLU A 102 9.61 11.85 -0.56
C GLU A 102 10.35 10.53 -0.80
N THR A 103 11.63 10.64 -1.12
CA THR A 103 12.54 9.51 -1.34
C THR A 103 13.95 9.92 -0.93
N PRO A 104 14.82 8.99 -0.47
CA PRO A 104 16.21 9.29 -0.15
C PRO A 104 17.01 9.71 -1.39
N GLU A 105 18.06 10.44 -1.19
CA GLU A 105 19.13 10.66 -2.18
C GLU A 105 20.11 9.47 -2.19
N GLY A 106 20.71 9.21 -3.35
CA GLY A 106 21.75 8.18 -3.50
C GLY A 106 21.22 6.81 -3.93
N PRO A 107 21.86 5.71 -3.50
CA PRO A 107 21.60 4.36 -4.02
C PRO A 107 20.17 3.85 -3.82
N ASN A 108 19.46 4.40 -2.86
CA ASN A 108 18.08 4.00 -2.51
C ASN A 108 17.02 4.89 -3.14
N ILE A 109 17.38 5.82 -4.01
CA ILE A 109 16.40 6.70 -4.67
C ILE A 109 15.33 5.89 -5.40
N GLY A 110 14.07 6.25 -5.19
CA GLY A 110 12.92 5.55 -5.77
C GLY A 110 12.62 4.16 -5.20
N LEU A 111 13.49 3.58 -4.38
CA LEU A 111 13.30 2.26 -3.76
C LEU A 111 12.71 2.33 -2.35
N ILE A 112 12.89 3.46 -1.68
CA ILE A 112 12.32 3.75 -0.38
C ILE A 112 11.42 4.97 -0.54
N ASN A 113 10.13 4.79 -0.27
CA ASN A 113 9.11 5.80 -0.48
C ASN A 113 8.24 5.94 0.78
N SER A 114 7.40 6.95 0.79
CA SER A 114 6.42 7.16 1.86
C SER A 114 5.00 6.91 1.36
N LEU A 115 4.20 6.26 2.18
CA LEU A 115 2.80 6.02 1.90
C LEU A 115 2.03 7.35 1.97
N ALA A 116 1.17 7.61 0.98
CA ALA A 116 0.32 8.80 0.97
C ALA A 116 -0.64 8.82 2.18
N SER A 117 -1.08 10.02 2.59
CA SER A 117 -1.77 10.22 3.87
C SER A 117 -3.02 9.35 4.04
N TYR A 118 -3.84 9.23 3.01
CA TYR A 118 -5.09 8.45 3.03
C TYR A 118 -4.96 7.04 2.47
N ALA A 119 -3.77 6.68 1.97
CA ALA A 119 -3.53 5.35 1.45
C ALA A 119 -3.51 4.29 2.57
N ARG A 120 -4.03 3.12 2.25
CA ARG A 120 -4.00 1.94 3.11
C ARG A 120 -3.67 0.69 2.31
N THR A 121 -3.32 -0.39 3.00
CA THR A 121 -3.15 -1.71 2.39
C THR A 121 -4.43 -2.53 2.58
N ASN A 122 -4.83 -3.27 1.54
CA ASN A 122 -5.90 -4.24 1.64
C ASN A 122 -5.40 -5.57 2.22
N ASP A 123 -6.31 -6.54 2.39
CA ASP A 123 -5.99 -7.87 2.96
C ASP A 123 -4.98 -8.67 2.12
N TYR A 124 -4.84 -8.37 0.84
CA TYR A 124 -3.88 -8.98 -0.08
C TYR A 124 -2.53 -8.26 -0.11
N GLY A 125 -2.40 -7.11 0.56
CA GLY A 125 -1.18 -6.30 0.61
C GLY A 125 -1.07 -5.24 -0.51
N PHE A 126 -2.08 -5.05 -1.36
CA PHE A 126 -2.10 -3.97 -2.34
C PHE A 126 -2.45 -2.64 -1.68
N ILE A 127 -1.84 -1.56 -2.18
CA ILE A 127 -2.13 -0.21 -1.71
C ILE A 127 -3.40 0.29 -2.39
N GLU A 128 -4.33 0.75 -1.58
CA GLU A 128 -5.58 1.35 -2.00
C GLU A 128 -5.64 2.82 -1.58
N THR A 129 -6.34 3.61 -2.38
CA THR A 129 -6.58 5.02 -2.11
C THR A 129 -8.06 5.33 -2.15
N PRO A 130 -8.57 6.25 -1.31
CA PRO A 130 -9.97 6.61 -1.29
C PRO A 130 -10.31 7.60 -2.41
N TYR A 131 -11.45 7.36 -3.05
CA TYR A 131 -12.03 8.22 -4.07
C TYR A 131 -13.49 8.53 -3.75
N ARG A 132 -13.96 9.70 -4.13
CA ARG A 132 -15.38 10.03 -4.11
C ARG A 132 -15.98 9.73 -5.48
N LYS A 133 -17.10 9.02 -5.50
CA LYS A 133 -17.83 8.75 -6.74
C LYS A 133 -18.43 10.03 -7.31
N VAL A 134 -18.40 10.12 -8.63
CA VAL A 134 -19.05 11.17 -9.38
C VAL A 134 -20.14 10.55 -10.24
N ILE A 135 -21.38 11.03 -10.09
CA ILE A 135 -22.55 10.59 -10.85
C ILE A 135 -23.10 11.81 -11.56
N ASP A 136 -23.28 11.71 -12.88
CA ASP A 136 -23.80 12.79 -13.74
C ASP A 136 -23.08 14.14 -13.54
N GLY A 137 -21.74 14.09 -13.38
CA GLY A 137 -20.91 15.27 -13.18
C GLY A 137 -20.97 15.87 -11.76
N ARG A 138 -21.71 15.26 -10.84
CA ARG A 138 -21.82 15.67 -9.45
C ARG A 138 -21.03 14.76 -8.52
N VAL A 139 -20.21 15.36 -7.67
CA VAL A 139 -19.45 14.63 -6.63
C VAL A 139 -20.39 14.20 -5.51
N THR A 140 -20.36 12.91 -5.22
CA THR A 140 -21.14 12.35 -4.10
C THR A 140 -20.30 12.30 -2.82
N SER A 141 -20.94 12.03 -1.68
CA SER A 141 -20.25 11.76 -0.41
C SER A 141 -19.79 10.31 -0.26
N GLU A 142 -20.11 9.46 -1.22
CA GLU A 142 -19.72 8.04 -1.19
C GLU A 142 -18.23 7.89 -1.47
N ILE A 143 -17.53 7.24 -0.54
CA ILE A 143 -16.08 6.99 -0.63
C ILE A 143 -15.86 5.52 -0.93
N GLU A 144 -15.09 5.26 -1.98
CA GLU A 144 -14.67 3.92 -2.37
C GLU A 144 -13.14 3.84 -2.39
N TYR A 145 -12.60 2.76 -1.84
CA TYR A 145 -11.16 2.50 -1.88
C TYR A 145 -10.83 1.64 -3.09
N LEU A 146 -9.96 2.15 -3.94
CA LEU A 146 -9.57 1.48 -5.18
C LEU A 146 -8.08 1.12 -5.17
N SER A 147 -7.79 -0.10 -5.58
CA SER A 147 -6.44 -0.53 -5.98
C SER A 147 -6.09 0.03 -7.36
N ALA A 148 -4.81 0.00 -7.72
CA ALA A 148 -4.37 0.47 -9.04
C ALA A 148 -5.04 -0.28 -10.21
N ILE A 149 -5.34 -1.56 -10.02
CA ILE A 149 -6.02 -2.40 -11.03
C ILE A 149 -7.47 -1.93 -11.24
N ASN A 150 -8.21 -1.74 -10.14
CA ASN A 150 -9.60 -1.31 -10.22
C ASN A 150 -9.71 0.14 -10.73
N GLU A 151 -8.76 0.99 -10.33
CA GLU A 151 -8.69 2.38 -10.73
C GLU A 151 -8.55 2.56 -12.26
N SER A 152 -7.88 1.63 -12.94
CA SER A 152 -7.67 1.69 -14.39
C SER A 152 -8.99 1.68 -15.21
N GLN A 153 -10.10 1.28 -14.60
CA GLN A 153 -11.42 1.25 -15.22
C GLN A 153 -12.13 2.61 -15.20
N PHE A 154 -11.59 3.59 -14.46
CA PHE A 154 -12.23 4.88 -14.22
C PHE A 154 -11.39 6.04 -14.78
N VAL A 155 -12.06 7.14 -15.07
CA VAL A 155 -11.41 8.42 -15.31
C VAL A 155 -11.32 9.17 -13.98
N ILE A 156 -10.13 9.62 -13.62
CA ILE A 156 -9.86 10.20 -12.31
C ILE A 156 -9.63 11.70 -12.46
N ALA A 157 -10.36 12.47 -11.67
CA ALA A 157 -10.10 13.89 -11.48
C ALA A 157 -9.22 14.11 -10.27
N GLN A 158 -8.39 15.15 -10.32
CA GLN A 158 -7.58 15.56 -9.18
C GLN A 158 -8.46 16.07 -8.02
N ALA A 159 -7.98 15.94 -6.80
CA ALA A 159 -8.64 16.46 -5.61
C ALA A 159 -8.83 18.00 -5.65
N SER A 160 -7.98 18.71 -6.37
CA SER A 160 -8.03 20.16 -6.58
C SER A 160 -8.98 20.61 -7.69
N ALA A 161 -9.64 19.65 -8.37
CA ALA A 161 -10.60 20.00 -9.42
C ALA A 161 -11.70 20.93 -8.89
N SER A 162 -11.98 22.01 -9.65
CA SER A 162 -12.93 23.04 -9.23
C SER A 162 -14.35 22.50 -9.26
N ILE A 163 -15.00 22.53 -8.12
CA ILE A 163 -16.43 22.17 -7.97
C ILE A 163 -17.23 23.39 -7.49
N ASP A 164 -18.51 23.43 -7.83
CA ASP A 164 -19.45 24.46 -7.36
C ASP A 164 -19.97 24.07 -5.96
N GLU A 165 -20.76 25.00 -5.36
CA GLU A 165 -21.39 24.77 -4.04
C GLU A 165 -22.37 23.58 -4.04
N LYS A 166 -22.85 23.18 -5.21
CA LYS A 166 -23.76 22.02 -5.41
C LYS A 166 -22.99 20.72 -5.68
N GLY A 167 -21.64 20.77 -5.71
CA GLY A 167 -20.79 19.63 -5.97
C GLY A 167 -20.60 19.27 -7.44
N ASN A 168 -21.03 20.10 -8.39
CA ASN A 168 -20.78 19.85 -9.80
C ASN A 168 -19.42 20.39 -10.22
N PHE A 169 -18.77 19.72 -11.16
CA PHE A 169 -17.53 20.22 -11.73
C PHE A 169 -17.75 21.55 -12.46
N LYS A 170 -16.92 22.53 -12.17
CA LYS A 170 -16.86 23.77 -12.96
C LYS A 170 -16.19 23.45 -14.28
N ILE A 171 -16.75 23.99 -15.37
CA ILE A 171 -16.14 23.90 -16.69
C ILE A 171 -14.88 24.77 -16.67
N GLY A 172 -13.71 24.16 -16.75
CA GLY A 172 -12.40 24.82 -16.71
C GLY A 172 -11.28 23.89 -17.13
N ASN A 173 -10.04 24.36 -17.05
CA ASN A 173 -8.84 23.61 -17.41
C ASN A 173 -8.41 22.67 -16.25
N ASP A 174 -9.32 21.83 -15.78
CA ASP A 174 -8.99 20.85 -14.75
C ASP A 174 -8.18 19.69 -15.32
N PHE A 175 -7.16 19.25 -14.59
CA PHE A 175 -6.32 18.14 -15.01
C PHE A 175 -7.04 16.81 -14.74
N VAL A 176 -7.11 15.99 -15.78
CA VAL A 176 -7.64 14.62 -15.70
C VAL A 176 -6.50 13.64 -15.94
N ILE A 177 -6.32 12.70 -15.03
CA ILE A 177 -5.34 11.62 -15.19
C ILE A 177 -6.03 10.47 -15.89
N ASN A 178 -5.59 10.15 -17.11
CA ASN A 178 -6.02 8.95 -17.80
C ASN A 178 -5.05 7.82 -17.48
N GLN A 179 -5.46 6.88 -16.65
CA GLN A 179 -4.63 5.75 -16.22
C GLN A 179 -4.30 4.78 -17.36
N GLN A 180 -5.16 4.66 -18.37
CA GLN A 180 -4.93 3.75 -19.50
C GLN A 180 -3.82 4.25 -20.43
N THR A 181 -3.69 5.56 -20.61
CA THR A 181 -2.71 6.16 -21.50
C THR A 181 -1.50 6.77 -20.78
N GLY A 182 -1.53 6.86 -19.45
CA GLY A 182 -0.51 7.51 -18.64
C GLY A 182 -0.39 9.03 -18.89
N THR A 183 -1.33 9.62 -19.63
CA THR A 183 -1.29 11.04 -19.98
C THR A 183 -2.08 11.87 -19.00
N VAL A 184 -1.44 12.94 -18.52
CA VAL A 184 -2.11 14.03 -17.81
C VAL A 184 -2.52 15.05 -18.86
N THR A 185 -3.81 15.16 -19.14
CA THR A 185 -4.34 16.18 -20.06
C THR A 185 -5.09 17.23 -19.28
N GLY A 186 -4.80 18.51 -19.59
CA GLY A 186 -5.68 19.60 -19.21
C GLY A 186 -6.96 19.49 -20.05
N ALA A 187 -8.00 18.90 -19.48
CA ALA A 187 -9.27 18.75 -20.16
C ALA A 187 -10.14 19.96 -19.86
N SER A 188 -10.47 20.73 -20.87
CA SER A 188 -11.76 21.40 -20.88
C SER A 188 -12.82 20.29 -20.85
N PHE A 189 -13.54 20.16 -19.74
CA PHE A 189 -14.65 19.23 -19.63
C PHE A 189 -15.70 19.58 -20.70
N ASN A 190 -15.60 18.95 -21.85
CA ASN A 190 -16.60 19.11 -22.89
C ASN A 190 -17.81 18.26 -22.53
N LYS A 191 -19.02 18.79 -22.66
CA LYS A 191 -20.29 18.09 -22.45
C LYS A 191 -20.39 16.73 -23.13
N SER A 192 -19.58 16.50 -24.19
CA SER A 192 -19.48 15.23 -24.91
C SER A 192 -18.82 14.09 -24.12
N ILE A 193 -18.01 14.39 -23.09
CA ILE A 193 -17.40 13.37 -22.23
C ILE A 193 -18.40 12.87 -21.18
N GLN A 194 -19.41 13.65 -20.84
CA GLN A 194 -20.51 13.23 -19.97
C GLN A 194 -21.39 12.12 -20.57
N ALA A 195 -21.35 11.92 -21.88
CA ALA A 195 -22.12 10.89 -22.58
C ALA A 195 -21.43 9.52 -22.64
N THR A 196 -20.16 9.44 -22.31
CA THR A 196 -19.42 8.17 -22.27
C THR A 196 -19.39 7.71 -20.82
N LEU A 197 -20.19 6.74 -20.51
CA LEU A 197 -20.53 6.09 -19.25
C LEU A 197 -19.37 5.54 -18.37
N THR A 198 -18.26 6.23 -18.31
CA THR A 198 -17.20 5.86 -17.37
C THR A 198 -17.39 6.68 -16.10
N PRO A 199 -17.67 6.06 -14.96
CA PRO A 199 -17.83 6.80 -13.72
C PRO A 199 -16.54 7.57 -13.39
N LEU A 200 -16.68 8.88 -13.19
CA LEU A 200 -15.60 9.76 -12.77
C LEU A 200 -15.44 9.67 -11.25
N ILE A 201 -14.24 9.57 -10.80
CA ILE A 201 -13.90 9.45 -9.38
C ILE A 201 -12.89 10.54 -9.01
N ILE A 202 -13.07 11.18 -7.86
CA ILE A 202 -12.17 12.20 -7.34
C ILE A 202 -11.32 11.62 -6.22
N ALA A 203 -9.99 11.77 -6.35
CA ALA A 203 -9.06 11.48 -5.26
C ALA A 203 -9.29 12.44 -4.07
N LEU A 204 -9.31 11.89 -2.86
CA LEU A 204 -9.31 12.68 -1.63
C LEU A 204 -7.87 13.09 -1.34
N GLY A 205 -7.41 14.20 -1.82
CA GLY A 205 -6.14 14.87 -1.53
C GLY A 205 -4.91 14.02 -1.10
N GLN A 206 -3.73 14.45 -1.43
CA GLN A 206 -2.48 13.90 -0.85
C GLN A 206 -2.07 14.66 0.42
#